data_b658a1e926a4794a008268d8642fb288
#
_entry.id   b658a1e926a4794a008268d8642fb288
#
_cell.length_a   1.000
_cell.length_b   1.000
_cell.length_c   1.000
_cell.angle_alpha   90.00
_cell.angle_beta   90.00
_cell.angle_gamma   90.00
#
_symmetry.space_group_name_H-M   'P 1'
#
loop_
_entity.id
_entity.type
_entity.pdbx_description
1 polymer ?
#
loop_
_entity_poly.entity_id
_entity_poly.type
_entity_poly.pdbx_seq_one_letter_code
_entity_poly.pdbx_strand_id
1 'polypeptide(L)'
;MRSALRRLGLGATVLLAATSAALFLPQPARMSVRAATSPDAVDPSRGLRNIDHLIFIVQENRSFDHYFGTFPGANGIPRRPDGSFKPCLPDPTGSRCRRPFRDRGEYDAGAAHGVRPSRVDVDHGRMDGFVRSVYRFAATCRKHPSISNCRKAAKDTPTGTPVDVMGFHTGREIPNYWTYAKRYLLQDRMFAPTDSWTLPSHLYLMSGWSALCTDRSDVRSCRTNITRPNEGWDPSRGGHVPYLWADITWLLHEQHVSWAYYVSRGTCLEQGCVEGKHPVAFFKDPLPGFATVVATGSLDRIRPYDDYFRRAAAGTLPSVSWVVPSQQISEHPVQPIRPGMAWVTKVVNAAMRGPDWFHTAIFLTWDDWGGFYDHVVPPRVDGGGYGIRVPAIVISPWVRRGLDVDHQTYSFDAYLKLIEDRFLGGQRLDPTTDQWWDPRPTVREDLPILGDLRRIFDFHQRPIPRTILDPHPFG
;
A
#
# COMPACT_ATOMS: atom_id res chain seq x y z
N MET A 1 65.75 64.66 -22.56
CA MET A 1 67.04 64.72 -23.28
C MET A 1 66.96 63.76 -24.43
N ARG A 2 66.75 64.28 -25.61
CA ARG A 2 67.68 64.32 -26.76
C ARG A 2 68.15 62.91 -27.13
N SER A 3 68.00 62.41 -28.31
CA SER A 3 67.98 62.75 -29.72
C SER A 3 68.46 61.52 -30.44
N ALA A 4 68.22 61.16 -31.57
CA ALA A 4 68.02 61.62 -32.90
C ALA A 4 68.36 60.45 -33.87
N LEU A 5 67.54 60.29 -34.83
CA LEU A 5 67.89 60.23 -36.26
C LEU A 5 69.07 59.38 -36.75
N ARG A 6 68.83 58.39 -37.65
CA ARG A 6 69.18 58.54 -39.08
C ARG A 6 68.69 57.42 -39.99
N ARG A 7 68.27 57.87 -41.11
CA ARG A 7 67.80 57.17 -42.34
C ARG A 7 68.93 56.49 -43.09
N LEU A 8 68.50 55.49 -43.95
CA LEU A 8 68.95 55.23 -45.36
C LEU A 8 68.42 53.79 -45.61
N GLY A 9 67.65 53.42 -46.58
CA GLY A 9 67.48 53.87 -47.96
C GLY A 9 67.84 52.70 -48.92
N LEU A 10 66.98 52.42 -49.88
CA LEU A 10 67.09 51.48 -51.07
C LEU A 10 67.01 49.99 -50.74
N GLY A 11 66.26 49.18 -51.48
CA GLY A 11 65.79 49.24 -52.83
C GLY A 11 64.84 48.08 -53.11
N ALA A 12 63.95 48.27 -54.05
CA ALA A 12 62.89 47.43 -54.47
C ALA A 12 63.35 46.16 -55.20
N THR A 13 62.67 45.04 -54.95
CA THR A 13 62.43 44.04 -56.03
C THR A 13 61.07 43.36 -55.71
N VAL A 14 60.12 43.59 -56.62
CA VAL A 14 58.79 42.97 -56.55
C VAL A 14 58.88 41.60 -57.14
N LEU A 15 58.57 40.57 -56.38
CA LEU A 15 58.23 39.23 -56.87
C LEU A 15 56.76 38.96 -56.48
N LEU A 16 55.86 38.98 -57.50
CA LEU A 16 54.52 38.46 -57.31
C LEU A 16 54.55 36.93 -57.20
N ALA A 17 54.25 36.44 -56.04
CA ALA A 17 53.87 35.03 -55.83
C ALA A 17 52.36 34.99 -55.62
N ALA A 18 51.61 34.45 -56.60
CA ALA A 18 50.17 34.19 -56.50
C ALA A 18 49.96 32.99 -55.55
N THR A 19 49.56 33.23 -54.34
CA THR A 19 49.10 32.18 -53.42
C THR A 19 47.57 32.08 -53.50
N SER A 20 47.11 30.95 -54.07
CA SER A 20 45.69 30.58 -54.05
C SER A 20 45.24 30.27 -52.62
N ALA A 21 44.58 31.18 -51.98
CA ALA A 21 43.93 30.97 -50.70
C ALA A 21 42.63 30.13 -50.93
N ALA A 22 42.68 28.83 -50.62
CA ALA A 22 41.48 28.00 -50.54
C ALA A 22 40.70 28.49 -49.30
N LEU A 23 39.54 29.06 -49.58
CA LEU A 23 38.52 29.38 -48.58
C LEU A 23 37.97 28.10 -47.98
N PHE A 24 38.47 27.66 -46.83
CA PHE A 24 37.79 26.69 -45.96
C PHE A 24 36.56 27.35 -45.36
N LEU A 25 35.39 27.13 -45.94
CA LEU A 25 34.11 27.41 -45.29
C LEU A 25 33.92 26.35 -44.18
N PRO A 26 33.69 26.75 -42.95
CA PRO A 26 33.37 25.80 -41.90
C PRO A 26 32.06 25.13 -42.23
N GLN A 27 32.08 23.77 -42.36
CA GLN A 27 30.85 22.99 -42.44
C GLN A 27 29.99 23.27 -41.19
N PRO A 28 28.67 23.50 -41.35
CA PRO A 28 27.81 23.62 -40.18
C PRO A 28 27.87 22.31 -39.39
N ALA A 29 28.25 22.41 -38.12
CA ALA A 29 28.17 21.31 -37.20
C ALA A 29 26.75 20.74 -37.25
N ARG A 30 26.61 19.48 -37.69
CA ARG A 30 25.36 18.76 -37.56
C ARG A 30 25.08 18.64 -36.07
N MET A 31 24.31 19.57 -35.53
CA MET A 31 23.63 19.37 -34.28
C MET A 31 22.79 18.10 -34.43
N SER A 32 23.24 17.00 -33.86
CA SER A 32 22.37 15.86 -33.60
C SER A 32 21.31 16.35 -32.63
N VAL A 33 20.15 16.73 -33.16
CA VAL A 33 18.95 16.90 -32.35
C VAL A 33 18.72 15.52 -31.75
N ARG A 34 19.15 15.32 -30.49
CA ARG A 34 18.60 14.22 -29.69
C ARG A 34 17.10 14.42 -29.75
N ALA A 35 16.44 13.50 -30.45
CA ALA A 35 14.98 13.41 -30.39
C ALA A 35 14.62 13.47 -28.91
N ALA A 36 13.86 14.48 -28.50
CA ALA A 36 13.30 14.53 -27.15
C ALA A 36 12.53 13.22 -27.00
N THR A 37 13.04 12.31 -26.20
CA THR A 37 12.33 11.08 -25.88
C THR A 37 11.01 11.55 -25.28
N SER A 38 9.89 11.07 -25.85
CA SER A 38 8.56 11.32 -25.28
C SER A 38 8.64 11.08 -23.76
N PRO A 39 8.10 11.94 -22.90
CA PRO A 39 8.04 11.69 -21.46
C PRO A 39 7.43 10.34 -21.10
N ASP A 40 6.69 9.75 -22.04
CA ASP A 40 6.01 8.46 -21.89
C ASP A 40 6.91 7.28 -22.32
N ALA A 41 8.14 7.50 -22.79
CA ALA A 41 9.02 6.45 -23.28
C ALA A 41 9.82 5.83 -22.12
N VAL A 42 9.53 4.55 -21.82
CA VAL A 42 10.36 3.74 -20.93
C VAL A 42 11.36 2.93 -21.73
N ASP A 43 12.49 2.60 -21.13
CA ASP A 43 13.48 1.68 -21.67
C ASP A 43 13.21 0.27 -21.12
N PRO A 44 12.73 -0.69 -21.96
CA PRO A 44 12.41 -2.03 -21.48
C PRO A 44 13.61 -2.75 -20.83
N SER A 45 14.85 -2.44 -21.26
CA SER A 45 16.06 -3.06 -20.70
C SER A 45 16.29 -2.70 -19.24
N ARG A 46 15.71 -1.62 -18.75
CA ARG A 46 15.78 -1.21 -17.33
C ARG A 46 14.86 -2.05 -16.42
N GLY A 47 13.93 -2.83 -17.00
CA GLY A 47 12.99 -3.64 -16.22
C GLY A 47 12.26 -2.82 -15.15
N LEU A 48 12.22 -3.31 -13.91
CA LEU A 48 11.57 -2.63 -12.78
C LEU A 48 12.11 -1.21 -12.52
N ARG A 49 13.33 -0.89 -12.94
CA ARG A 49 13.90 0.47 -12.80
C ARG A 49 13.18 1.54 -13.61
N ASN A 50 12.19 1.16 -14.43
CA ASN A 50 11.25 2.11 -15.05
C ASN A 50 10.18 2.63 -14.08
N ILE A 51 9.96 1.98 -12.95
CA ILE A 51 9.03 2.43 -11.92
C ILE A 51 9.80 3.29 -10.91
N ASP A 52 9.59 4.57 -10.90
CA ASP A 52 10.24 5.53 -10.02
C ASP A 52 9.40 5.85 -8.77
N HIS A 53 8.08 5.57 -8.84
CA HIS A 53 7.13 5.84 -7.78
C HIS A 53 6.28 4.60 -7.45
N LEU A 54 6.40 4.11 -6.23
CA LEU A 54 5.52 3.10 -5.64
C LEU A 54 4.54 3.79 -4.69
N ILE A 55 3.24 3.59 -4.90
CA ILE A 55 2.18 4.18 -4.07
C ILE A 55 1.36 3.03 -3.46
N PHE A 56 1.33 2.94 -2.14
CA PHE A 56 0.56 1.96 -1.39
C PHE A 56 -0.63 2.65 -0.74
N ILE A 57 -1.85 2.28 -1.16
CA ILE A 57 -3.10 2.75 -0.58
C ILE A 57 -3.65 1.60 0.25
N VAL A 58 -3.80 1.80 1.56
CA VAL A 58 -4.27 0.76 2.47
C VAL A 58 -5.58 1.21 3.10
N GLN A 59 -6.69 0.59 2.66
CA GLN A 59 -8.03 0.77 3.20
C GLN A 59 -8.28 -0.20 4.37
N GLU A 60 -9.46 -0.19 4.96
CA GLU A 60 -9.77 -0.98 6.14
C GLU A 60 -10.89 -1.99 5.95
N ASN A 61 -10.60 -3.17 6.48
CA ASN A 61 -11.54 -4.16 6.97
C ASN A 61 -12.50 -4.72 5.93
N ARG A 62 -11.96 -5.32 4.85
CA ARG A 62 -12.75 -6.07 3.87
C ARG A 62 -12.06 -7.37 3.46
N SER A 63 -12.82 -8.48 3.40
CA SER A 63 -12.29 -9.72 2.83
C SER A 63 -12.33 -9.68 1.30
N PHE A 64 -11.55 -10.57 0.67
CA PHE A 64 -11.57 -10.71 -0.78
C PHE A 64 -12.95 -11.14 -1.29
N ASP A 65 -13.58 -12.13 -0.66
CA ASP A 65 -14.90 -12.61 -1.09
C ASP A 65 -16.00 -11.57 -0.92
N HIS A 66 -15.87 -10.65 0.04
CA HIS A 66 -16.81 -9.56 0.25
C HIS A 66 -16.83 -8.58 -0.94
N TYR A 67 -15.67 -8.26 -1.54
CA TYR A 67 -15.59 -7.29 -2.64
C TYR A 67 -15.45 -7.92 -4.02
N PHE A 68 -14.74 -9.05 -4.12
CA PHE A 68 -14.41 -9.68 -5.40
C PHE A 68 -14.77 -11.17 -5.47
N GLY A 69 -15.51 -11.68 -4.50
CA GLY A 69 -15.93 -13.09 -4.44
C GLY A 69 -16.78 -13.56 -5.63
N THR A 70 -17.24 -12.64 -6.48
CA THR A 70 -17.97 -12.95 -7.72
C THR A 70 -17.29 -12.40 -8.96
N PHE A 71 -16.03 -11.93 -8.85
CA PHE A 71 -15.29 -11.38 -9.97
C PHE A 71 -14.92 -12.51 -10.97
N PRO A 72 -15.15 -12.30 -12.28
CA PRO A 72 -14.85 -13.31 -13.29
C PRO A 72 -13.37 -13.69 -13.31
N GLY A 73 -13.07 -14.98 -13.34
CA GLY A 73 -11.70 -15.50 -13.39
C GLY A 73 -10.99 -15.56 -12.03
N ALA A 74 -11.52 -14.91 -10.99
CA ALA A 74 -10.93 -14.99 -9.66
C ALA A 74 -11.30 -16.27 -8.91
N ASN A 75 -10.46 -16.68 -7.97
CA ASN A 75 -10.78 -17.71 -6.98
C ASN A 75 -11.77 -17.12 -5.95
N GLY A 76 -13.00 -16.91 -6.41
CA GLY A 76 -14.09 -16.32 -5.64
C GLY A 76 -14.99 -17.36 -4.97
N ILE A 77 -16.12 -16.91 -4.41
CA ILE A 77 -17.05 -17.73 -3.63
C ILE A 77 -17.47 -18.98 -4.43
N PRO A 78 -17.20 -20.20 -3.91
CA PRO A 78 -17.48 -21.42 -4.64
C PRO A 78 -18.96 -21.61 -4.98
N ARG A 79 -19.23 -22.11 -6.20
CA ARG A 79 -20.60 -22.37 -6.69
C ARG A 79 -20.85 -23.85 -6.92
N ARG A 80 -22.09 -24.23 -6.90
CA ARG A 80 -22.58 -25.54 -7.33
C ARG A 80 -22.84 -25.54 -8.85
N PRO A 81 -23.02 -26.73 -9.45
CA PRO A 81 -23.37 -26.81 -10.88
C PRO A 81 -24.64 -26.05 -11.27
N ASP A 82 -25.59 -25.89 -10.36
CA ASP A 82 -26.82 -25.12 -10.53
C ASP A 82 -26.62 -23.59 -10.43
N GLY A 83 -25.38 -23.14 -10.24
CA GLY A 83 -25.01 -21.73 -10.08
C GLY A 83 -25.21 -21.16 -8.67
N SER A 84 -25.83 -21.90 -7.74
CA SER A 84 -26.00 -21.47 -6.35
C SER A 84 -24.66 -21.49 -5.59
N PHE A 85 -24.53 -20.66 -4.54
CA PHE A 85 -23.32 -20.67 -3.71
C PHE A 85 -23.22 -21.97 -2.90
N LYS A 86 -22.02 -22.57 -2.92
CA LYS A 86 -21.73 -23.79 -2.15
C LYS A 86 -21.69 -23.52 -0.64
N PRO A 87 -21.07 -22.45 -0.13
CA PRO A 87 -20.95 -22.19 1.30
C PRO A 87 -22.31 -22.08 1.98
N CYS A 88 -22.39 -22.68 3.16
CA CYS A 88 -23.58 -22.68 4.01
C CYS A 88 -23.11 -22.78 5.46
N LEU A 89 -22.89 -21.62 6.10
CA LEU A 89 -22.26 -21.56 7.41
C LEU A 89 -23.27 -21.81 8.52
N PRO A 90 -22.92 -22.58 9.56
CA PRO A 90 -23.80 -22.87 10.68
C PRO A 90 -24.33 -21.60 11.34
N ASP A 91 -25.66 -21.52 11.56
CA ASP A 91 -26.29 -20.46 12.34
C ASP A 91 -26.53 -20.95 13.77
N PRO A 92 -25.90 -20.35 14.78
CA PRO A 92 -26.06 -20.76 16.18
C PRO A 92 -27.48 -20.60 16.73
N THR A 93 -28.37 -19.86 16.05
CA THR A 93 -29.73 -19.57 16.52
C THR A 93 -30.80 -20.45 15.88
N GLY A 94 -30.46 -21.30 14.92
CA GLY A 94 -31.43 -22.10 14.20
C GLY A 94 -30.86 -23.32 13.51
N SER A 95 -31.71 -24.12 12.91
CA SER A 95 -31.36 -25.34 12.16
C SER A 95 -30.90 -25.05 10.71
N ARG A 96 -31.00 -23.79 10.26
CA ARG A 96 -30.63 -23.37 8.90
C ARG A 96 -29.26 -22.75 8.89
N CYS A 97 -28.51 -23.01 7.83
CA CYS A 97 -27.22 -22.36 7.60
C CYS A 97 -27.42 -21.01 6.85
N ARG A 98 -26.42 -20.14 6.94
CA ARG A 98 -26.37 -18.86 6.23
C ARG A 98 -25.53 -19.00 4.98
N ARG A 99 -26.07 -18.51 3.84
CA ARG A 99 -25.40 -18.52 2.54
C ARG A 99 -24.94 -17.13 2.16
N PRO A 100 -23.89 -16.99 1.32
CA PRO A 100 -23.54 -15.70 0.73
C PRO A 100 -24.74 -15.09 0.01
N PHE A 101 -24.92 -13.79 0.18
CA PHE A 101 -25.95 -13.00 -0.48
C PHE A 101 -25.37 -11.69 -1.01
N ARG A 102 -25.95 -11.15 -2.08
CA ARG A 102 -25.53 -9.84 -2.57
C ARG A 102 -26.04 -8.76 -1.64
N ASP A 103 -25.12 -8.07 -1.01
CA ASP A 103 -25.43 -6.85 -0.27
C ASP A 103 -25.52 -5.68 -1.24
N ARG A 104 -26.59 -4.90 -1.13
CA ARG A 104 -26.82 -3.69 -1.92
C ARG A 104 -26.67 -2.45 -1.05
N GLY A 105 -26.45 -2.65 0.23
CA GLY A 105 -26.26 -1.60 1.21
C GLY A 105 -24.94 -0.86 0.99
N GLU A 106 -24.84 0.27 1.63
CA GLU A 106 -23.64 1.11 1.69
C GLU A 106 -22.92 0.94 3.04
N TYR A 107 -23.65 0.42 4.01
CA TYR A 107 -23.20 0.23 5.38
C TYR A 107 -23.20 -1.25 5.71
N ASP A 108 -22.05 -1.74 6.11
CA ASP A 108 -21.86 -3.10 6.57
C ASP A 108 -21.45 -3.10 8.05
N ALA A 109 -22.04 -4.00 8.83
CA ALA A 109 -21.73 -4.10 10.24
C ALA A 109 -20.37 -4.80 10.48
N GLY A 110 -19.95 -5.70 9.59
CA GLY A 110 -18.79 -6.54 9.79
C GLY A 110 -18.87 -7.36 11.07
N ALA A 111 -17.72 -7.78 11.59
CA ALA A 111 -17.62 -8.44 12.88
C ALA A 111 -16.31 -8.10 13.60
N ALA A 112 -16.13 -8.60 14.82
CA ALA A 112 -14.86 -8.49 15.51
C ALA A 112 -13.76 -9.18 14.68
N HIS A 113 -12.65 -8.50 14.52
CA HIS A 113 -11.49 -8.93 13.75
C HIS A 113 -10.22 -8.75 14.59
N GLY A 114 -9.61 -9.81 14.96
CA GLY A 114 -8.42 -9.88 15.79
C GLY A 114 -8.09 -11.34 16.02
N VAL A 115 -7.07 -11.65 16.78
CA VAL A 115 -6.54 -13.02 16.91
C VAL A 115 -7.60 -14.07 17.31
N ARG A 116 -8.45 -13.77 18.26
CA ARG A 116 -9.48 -14.72 18.71
C ARG A 116 -10.61 -14.86 17.71
N PRO A 117 -11.22 -13.80 17.19
CA PRO A 117 -12.16 -13.87 16.08
C PRO A 117 -11.61 -14.63 14.87
N SER A 118 -10.40 -14.30 14.41
CA SER A 118 -9.76 -15.00 13.28
C SER A 118 -9.76 -16.53 13.47
N ARG A 119 -9.33 -16.99 14.65
CA ARG A 119 -9.32 -18.44 14.97
C ARG A 119 -10.71 -19.06 14.96
N VAL A 120 -11.75 -18.30 15.36
CA VAL A 120 -13.14 -18.78 15.28
C VAL A 120 -13.60 -18.83 13.82
N ASP A 121 -13.26 -17.81 13.02
CA ASP A 121 -13.66 -17.69 11.63
C ASP A 121 -13.01 -18.78 10.77
N VAL A 122 -11.71 -18.98 10.92
CA VAL A 122 -10.95 -20.03 10.21
C VAL A 122 -11.33 -21.44 10.66
N ASP A 123 -11.69 -21.64 11.93
CA ASP A 123 -12.18 -22.88 12.51
C ASP A 123 -11.43 -24.14 12.05
N HIS A 124 -10.14 -24.20 12.34
CA HIS A 124 -9.24 -25.29 11.94
C HIS A 124 -9.18 -25.55 10.43
N GLY A 125 -9.39 -24.53 9.61
CA GLY A 125 -9.35 -24.58 8.15
C GLY A 125 -10.72 -24.88 7.52
N ARG A 126 -11.80 -24.97 8.28
CA ARG A 126 -13.16 -25.15 7.74
C ARG A 126 -13.75 -23.88 7.14
N MET A 127 -13.24 -22.71 7.54
CA MET A 127 -13.72 -21.39 7.10
C MET A 127 -15.25 -21.24 7.32
N ASP A 128 -15.78 -21.73 8.42
CA ASP A 128 -17.22 -21.78 8.69
C ASP A 128 -17.65 -21.08 10.00
N GLY A 129 -16.72 -20.40 10.66
CA GLY A 129 -16.95 -19.78 11.97
C GLY A 129 -17.44 -18.33 11.94
N PHE A 130 -17.50 -17.66 10.80
CA PHE A 130 -17.79 -16.21 10.68
C PHE A 130 -19.13 -15.81 11.33
N VAL A 131 -20.20 -16.51 11.01
CA VAL A 131 -21.53 -16.27 11.63
C VAL A 131 -21.48 -16.49 13.13
N ARG A 132 -20.82 -17.56 13.58
CA ARG A 132 -20.63 -17.88 15.00
C ARG A 132 -19.84 -16.80 15.73
N SER A 133 -18.84 -16.18 15.08
CA SER A 133 -18.02 -15.10 15.60
C SER A 133 -18.88 -13.87 15.96
N VAL A 134 -19.82 -13.47 15.09
CA VAL A 134 -20.76 -12.37 15.34
C VAL A 134 -21.58 -12.63 16.60
N TYR A 135 -22.16 -13.82 16.73
CA TYR A 135 -23.00 -14.14 17.90
C TYR A 135 -22.19 -14.21 19.20
N ARG A 136 -20.93 -14.69 19.15
CA ARG A 136 -20.02 -14.68 20.31
C ARG A 136 -19.71 -13.26 20.75
N PHE A 137 -19.42 -12.38 19.82
CA PHE A 137 -19.18 -10.97 20.11
C PHE A 137 -20.41 -10.30 20.72
N ALA A 138 -21.58 -10.47 20.12
CA ALA A 138 -22.85 -9.96 20.66
C ALA A 138 -23.15 -10.50 22.07
N ALA A 139 -22.87 -11.78 22.33
CA ALA A 139 -23.04 -12.38 23.66
C ALA A 139 -22.05 -11.78 24.68
N THR A 140 -20.81 -11.51 24.28
CA THR A 140 -19.82 -10.82 25.10
C THR A 140 -20.28 -9.42 25.45
N CYS A 141 -20.79 -8.68 24.49
CA CYS A 141 -21.29 -7.31 24.70
C CYS A 141 -22.53 -7.23 25.62
N ARG A 142 -23.41 -8.22 25.54
CA ARG A 142 -24.53 -8.31 26.51
C ARG A 142 -24.06 -8.51 27.96
N LYS A 143 -22.97 -9.28 28.17
CA LYS A 143 -22.40 -9.54 29.49
C LYS A 143 -21.53 -8.39 30.00
N HIS A 144 -20.86 -7.69 29.10
CA HIS A 144 -19.87 -6.68 29.38
C HIS A 144 -20.08 -5.38 28.56
N PRO A 145 -21.21 -4.68 28.73
CA PRO A 145 -21.54 -3.52 27.90
C PRO A 145 -20.58 -2.32 28.08
N SER A 146 -19.80 -2.32 29.17
CA SER A 146 -18.80 -1.29 29.44
C SER A 146 -17.52 -1.42 28.61
N ILE A 147 -17.28 -2.54 27.95
CA ILE A 147 -16.14 -2.72 27.05
C ILE A 147 -16.25 -1.69 25.89
N SER A 148 -15.13 -1.01 25.60
CA SER A 148 -15.08 0.07 24.59
C SER A 148 -15.68 -0.35 23.25
N ASN A 149 -15.28 -1.51 22.74
CA ASN A 149 -15.79 -2.04 21.46
C ASN A 149 -17.29 -2.35 21.50
N CYS A 150 -17.82 -2.79 22.65
CA CYS A 150 -19.24 -3.03 22.80
C CYS A 150 -20.06 -1.72 22.83
N ARG A 151 -19.54 -0.68 23.48
CA ARG A 151 -20.16 0.67 23.46
C ARG A 151 -20.16 1.25 22.04
N LYS A 152 -19.09 1.01 21.30
CA LYS A 152 -18.96 1.44 19.91
C LYS A 152 -19.97 0.68 19.04
N ALA A 153 -19.99 -0.65 19.11
CA ALA A 153 -20.95 -1.50 18.40
C ALA A 153 -22.42 -1.12 18.68
N ALA A 154 -22.77 -0.80 19.93
CA ALA A 154 -24.13 -0.37 20.30
C ALA A 154 -24.53 0.99 19.69
N LYS A 155 -23.56 1.88 19.46
CA LYS A 155 -23.81 3.20 18.83
C LYS A 155 -23.83 3.12 17.30
N ASP A 156 -23.01 2.25 16.76
CA ASP A 156 -22.61 2.26 15.36
C ASP A 156 -23.27 1.13 14.56
N THR A 157 -24.12 0.28 15.18
CA THR A 157 -24.88 -0.75 14.47
C THR A 157 -26.24 -0.21 14.05
N PRO A 158 -26.33 0.51 12.91
CA PRO A 158 -27.64 0.75 12.32
C PRO A 158 -28.07 -0.60 11.74
N THR A 159 -29.05 -1.26 12.38
CA THR A 159 -29.87 -2.32 11.78
C THR A 159 -29.15 -3.43 10.98
N GLY A 160 -27.82 -3.57 11.08
CA GLY A 160 -27.10 -4.67 10.46
C GLY A 160 -27.58 -5.99 11.04
N THR A 161 -27.98 -6.90 10.19
CA THR A 161 -28.34 -8.24 10.67
C THR A 161 -27.06 -8.97 11.07
N PRO A 162 -27.08 -9.88 12.06
CA PRO A 162 -25.92 -10.68 12.47
C PRO A 162 -25.28 -11.52 11.35
N VAL A 163 -25.77 -11.38 10.13
CA VAL A 163 -25.38 -12.15 8.94
C VAL A 163 -24.71 -11.31 7.86
N ASP A 164 -24.54 -10.01 8.06
CA ASP A 164 -23.85 -9.12 7.09
C ASP A 164 -22.45 -9.61 6.70
N VAL A 165 -21.80 -10.35 7.60
CA VAL A 165 -20.53 -11.00 7.29
C VAL A 165 -20.58 -11.97 6.11
N MET A 166 -21.76 -12.41 5.69
CA MET A 166 -21.99 -13.25 4.50
C MET A 166 -22.37 -12.43 3.25
N GLY A 167 -22.46 -11.10 3.37
CA GLY A 167 -22.72 -10.21 2.26
C GLY A 167 -21.53 -10.15 1.30
N PHE A 168 -21.82 -9.91 0.02
CA PHE A 168 -20.81 -9.56 -0.98
C PHE A 168 -21.31 -8.44 -1.89
N HIS A 169 -20.38 -7.61 -2.33
CA HIS A 169 -20.65 -6.56 -3.30
C HIS A 169 -20.23 -6.98 -4.72
N THR A 170 -20.76 -6.31 -5.71
CA THR A 170 -20.43 -6.48 -7.12
C THR A 170 -19.99 -5.14 -7.73
N GLY A 171 -19.65 -5.14 -9.01
CA GLY A 171 -19.37 -3.88 -9.71
C GLY A 171 -20.54 -2.88 -9.76
N ARG A 172 -21.71 -3.23 -9.26
CA ARG A 172 -22.83 -2.29 -9.12
C ARG A 172 -22.76 -1.46 -7.86
N GLU A 173 -22.23 -2.02 -6.77
CA GLU A 173 -22.07 -1.34 -5.49
C GLU A 173 -20.71 -0.63 -5.37
N ILE A 174 -19.65 -1.24 -6.00
CA ILE A 174 -18.26 -0.73 -5.95
C ILE A 174 -17.67 -0.59 -7.36
N PRO A 175 -18.32 0.21 -8.26
CA PRO A 175 -17.99 0.24 -9.68
C PRO A 175 -16.56 0.65 -9.98
N ASN A 176 -15.97 1.58 -9.22
CA ASN A 176 -14.62 2.07 -9.47
C ASN A 176 -13.58 0.99 -9.17
N TYR A 177 -13.71 0.25 -8.07
CA TYR A 177 -12.82 -0.85 -7.75
C TYR A 177 -12.88 -1.97 -8.79
N TRP A 178 -14.10 -2.35 -9.22
CA TRP A 178 -14.26 -3.35 -10.28
C TRP A 178 -13.72 -2.86 -11.64
N THR A 179 -13.82 -1.57 -11.92
CA THR A 179 -13.25 -0.99 -13.15
C THR A 179 -11.72 -1.04 -13.10
N TYR A 180 -11.11 -0.68 -11.95
CA TYR A 180 -9.65 -0.80 -11.80
C TYR A 180 -9.19 -2.25 -11.90
N ALA A 181 -9.88 -3.20 -11.23
CA ALA A 181 -9.57 -4.62 -11.30
C ALA A 181 -9.64 -5.17 -12.73
N LYS A 182 -10.67 -4.82 -13.50
CA LYS A 182 -10.83 -5.23 -14.91
C LYS A 182 -9.84 -4.58 -15.85
N ARG A 183 -9.44 -3.35 -15.56
CA ARG A 183 -8.59 -2.56 -16.47
C ARG A 183 -7.11 -2.80 -16.25
N TYR A 184 -6.74 -3.16 -15.04
CA TYR A 184 -5.36 -3.35 -14.62
C TYR A 184 -5.16 -4.78 -14.12
N LEU A 185 -5.00 -5.01 -12.81
CA LEU A 185 -4.74 -6.35 -12.28
C LEU A 185 -5.41 -6.56 -10.93
N LEU A 186 -6.20 -7.61 -10.79
CA LEU A 186 -6.70 -8.12 -9.52
C LEU A 186 -5.77 -9.22 -9.00
N GLN A 187 -5.44 -9.19 -7.71
CA GLN A 187 -4.72 -10.25 -7.02
C GLN A 187 -5.71 -11.01 -6.13
N ASP A 188 -5.97 -12.28 -6.42
CA ASP A 188 -7.00 -13.05 -5.71
C ASP A 188 -6.45 -13.93 -4.58
N ARG A 189 -5.16 -13.82 -4.31
CA ARG A 189 -4.48 -14.51 -3.22
C ARG A 189 -3.62 -13.56 -2.38
N MET A 190 -4.11 -12.34 -2.18
CA MET A 190 -3.55 -11.40 -1.22
C MET A 190 -4.10 -11.71 0.16
N PHE A 191 -3.24 -12.00 1.11
CA PHE A 191 -3.58 -12.31 2.49
C PHE A 191 -3.20 -11.15 3.41
N ALA A 192 -4.03 -10.84 4.39
CA ALA A 192 -3.62 -9.94 5.47
C ALA A 192 -2.30 -10.45 6.08
N PRO A 193 -1.40 -9.56 6.51
CA PRO A 193 -0.05 -9.99 6.91
C PRO A 193 -0.04 -10.79 8.21
N THR A 194 -1.16 -10.78 8.94
CA THR A 194 -1.31 -11.54 10.18
C THR A 194 -2.79 -11.81 10.47
N ASP A 195 -3.07 -12.80 11.29
CA ASP A 195 -4.41 -13.16 11.74
C ASP A 195 -4.90 -12.20 12.87
N SER A 196 -4.77 -10.88 12.66
CA SER A 196 -5.04 -9.88 13.67
C SER A 196 -5.67 -8.60 13.07
N TRP A 197 -5.68 -7.54 13.86
CA TRP A 197 -6.31 -6.26 13.60
C TRP A 197 -5.34 -5.22 13.00
N THR A 198 -5.83 -4.01 12.76
CA THR A 198 -5.15 -2.93 12.03
C THR A 198 -3.71 -2.65 12.47
N LEU A 199 -3.43 -2.44 13.78
CA LEU A 199 -2.07 -2.06 14.18
C LEU A 199 -1.01 -3.13 13.87
N PRO A 200 -1.18 -4.42 14.23
CA PRO A 200 -0.25 -5.44 13.78
C PRO A 200 -0.07 -5.47 12.26
N SER A 201 -1.16 -5.32 11.49
CA SER A 201 -1.08 -5.29 10.01
C SER A 201 -0.23 -4.13 9.51
N HIS A 202 -0.39 -2.93 10.07
CA HIS A 202 0.43 -1.76 9.70
C HIS A 202 1.88 -1.87 10.19
N LEU A 203 2.16 -2.57 11.31
CA LEU A 203 3.52 -2.88 11.71
C LEU A 203 4.20 -3.83 10.70
N TYR A 204 3.47 -4.86 10.24
CA TYR A 204 3.97 -5.71 9.16
C TYR A 204 4.18 -4.94 7.85
N LEU A 205 3.30 -3.99 7.51
CA LEU A 205 3.46 -3.13 6.34
C LEU A 205 4.76 -2.34 6.37
N MET A 206 5.15 -1.88 7.56
CA MET A 206 6.32 -1.00 7.70
C MET A 206 7.58 -1.74 8.07
N SER A 207 7.49 -2.96 8.62
CA SER A 207 8.68 -3.62 9.15
C SER A 207 8.70 -5.15 8.98
N GLY A 208 7.72 -5.76 8.32
CA GLY A 208 7.64 -7.23 8.21
C GLY A 208 7.49 -7.97 9.55
N TRP A 209 7.24 -7.23 10.64
CA TRP A 209 7.11 -7.80 11.97
C TRP A 209 6.21 -6.98 12.89
N SER A 210 5.53 -7.66 13.81
CA SER A 210 4.78 -7.06 14.90
C SER A 210 5.21 -7.69 16.22
N ALA A 211 5.75 -6.88 17.13
CA ALA A 211 6.33 -7.35 18.38
C ALA A 211 5.97 -6.46 19.57
N LEU A 212 6.21 -6.98 20.77
CA LEU A 212 6.21 -6.23 22.02
C LEU A 212 7.56 -6.41 22.69
N CYS A 213 8.20 -5.31 23.07
CA CYS A 213 9.44 -5.29 23.83
C CYS A 213 9.13 -5.16 25.32
N THR A 214 9.59 -6.10 26.13
CA THR A 214 9.36 -6.08 27.59
C THR A 214 10.31 -5.13 28.32
N ASP A 215 11.49 -4.89 27.74
CA ASP A 215 12.42 -3.82 28.13
C ASP A 215 12.53 -2.81 26.99
N ARG A 216 12.11 -1.57 27.22
CA ARG A 216 12.09 -0.50 26.22
C ARG A 216 13.47 0.08 25.88
N SER A 217 14.51 -0.38 26.54
CA SER A 217 15.91 -0.03 26.26
C SER A 217 16.69 -1.17 25.57
N ASP A 218 16.09 -2.35 25.47
CA ASP A 218 16.74 -3.53 24.86
C ASP A 218 15.86 -4.17 23.80
N VAL A 219 16.22 -3.97 22.53
CA VAL A 219 15.53 -4.59 21.39
C VAL A 219 15.53 -6.12 21.46
N ARG A 220 16.50 -6.74 22.16
CA ARG A 220 16.54 -8.20 22.35
C ARG A 220 15.41 -8.73 23.22
N SER A 221 14.73 -7.85 23.95
CA SER A 221 13.54 -8.19 24.72
C SER A 221 12.29 -8.34 23.88
N CYS A 222 12.32 -7.91 22.60
CA CYS A 222 11.16 -7.93 21.72
C CYS A 222 10.80 -9.37 21.31
N ARG A 223 9.50 -9.67 21.33
CA ARG A 223 8.93 -10.96 20.92
C ARG A 223 7.71 -10.71 20.07
N THR A 224 7.46 -11.58 19.08
CA THR A 224 6.26 -11.51 18.24
C THR A 224 5.01 -11.34 19.11
N ASN A 225 4.29 -10.26 18.86
CA ASN A 225 3.03 -9.96 19.51
C ASN A 225 2.07 -9.31 18.51
N ILE A 226 1.05 -10.06 18.13
CA ILE A 226 0.02 -9.61 17.20
C ILE A 226 -1.29 -9.24 17.90
N THR A 227 -1.30 -9.25 19.25
CA THR A 227 -2.50 -8.93 20.03
C THR A 227 -2.45 -7.49 20.58
N ARG A 228 -1.34 -7.11 21.17
CA ARG A 228 -1.14 -5.80 21.82
C ARG A 228 0.32 -5.34 21.67
N PRO A 229 0.81 -5.05 20.46
CA PRO A 229 2.22 -4.68 20.26
C PRO A 229 2.58 -3.33 20.87
N ASN A 230 1.60 -2.47 21.12
CA ASN A 230 1.78 -1.13 21.68
C ASN A 230 1.36 -1.00 23.14
N GLU A 231 1.35 -2.07 23.93
CA GLU A 231 0.79 -2.04 25.29
C GLU A 231 1.24 -0.82 26.08
N GLY A 232 0.27 0.03 26.44
CA GLY A 232 0.48 1.25 27.22
C GLY A 232 1.03 2.46 26.45
N TRP A 233 1.23 2.39 25.12
CA TRP A 233 1.67 3.53 24.33
C TRP A 233 0.52 4.20 23.55
N ASP A 234 0.51 5.52 23.60
CA ASP A 234 -0.38 6.39 22.83
C ASP A 234 0.43 7.66 22.47
N PRO A 235 0.66 7.95 21.19
CA PRO A 235 1.50 9.08 20.77
C PRO A 235 0.94 10.44 21.21
N SER A 236 -0.37 10.55 21.47
CA SER A 236 -0.99 11.78 21.95
C SER A 236 -0.65 12.09 23.41
N ARG A 237 -0.13 11.12 24.16
CA ARG A 237 0.21 11.24 25.57
C ARG A 237 1.71 11.35 25.82
N GLY A 238 2.51 11.25 24.77
CA GLY A 238 3.96 11.15 24.86
C GLY A 238 4.45 9.84 25.47
N GLY A 239 5.74 9.68 25.60
CA GLY A 239 6.38 8.51 26.19
C GLY A 239 7.44 7.89 25.29
N HIS A 240 8.12 6.83 25.78
CA HIS A 240 9.11 6.12 25.00
C HIS A 240 8.46 5.37 23.84
N VAL A 241 9.10 5.43 22.67
CA VAL A 241 8.68 4.68 21.49
C VAL A 241 8.65 3.17 21.77
N PRO A 242 7.57 2.47 21.40
CA PRO A 242 7.43 1.05 21.73
C PRO A 242 8.16 0.12 20.74
N TYR A 243 8.45 0.57 19.52
CA TYR A 243 8.98 -0.26 18.44
C TYR A 243 10.49 0.00 18.28
N LEU A 244 11.30 -0.90 18.85
CA LEU A 244 12.75 -0.76 18.93
C LEU A 244 13.49 -1.38 17.73
N TRP A 245 12.81 -2.21 16.92
CA TRP A 245 13.40 -2.87 15.77
C TRP A 245 13.32 -1.97 14.52
N ALA A 246 14.09 -2.32 13.49
CA ALA A 246 14.13 -1.56 12.25
C ALA A 246 12.84 -1.63 11.45
N ASP A 247 12.48 -0.51 10.81
CA ASP A 247 11.41 -0.41 9.81
C ASP A 247 12.00 -0.04 8.43
N ILE A 248 11.21 -0.20 7.38
CA ILE A 248 11.68 0.01 6.01
C ILE A 248 12.16 1.45 5.75
N THR A 249 11.65 2.43 6.52
CA THR A 249 12.06 3.83 6.33
C THR A 249 13.48 4.08 6.80
N TRP A 250 14.01 3.23 7.69
CA TRP A 250 15.42 3.22 8.06
C TRP A 250 16.30 2.89 6.84
N LEU A 251 16.02 1.79 6.14
CA LEU A 251 16.78 1.43 4.94
C LEU A 251 16.65 2.47 3.83
N LEU A 252 15.45 3.05 3.66
CA LEU A 252 15.23 4.13 2.69
C LEU A 252 16.04 5.38 3.06
N HIS A 253 16.16 5.71 4.35
CA HIS A 253 16.98 6.82 4.82
C HIS A 253 18.46 6.59 4.53
N GLU A 254 19.02 5.42 4.88
CA GLU A 254 20.41 5.06 4.65
C GLU A 254 20.80 5.11 3.15
N GLN A 255 19.89 4.72 2.29
CA GLN A 255 20.11 4.72 0.83
C GLN A 255 19.63 6.02 0.14
N HIS A 256 19.27 7.06 0.92
CA HIS A 256 18.79 8.36 0.41
C HIS A 256 17.59 8.26 -0.53
N VAL A 257 16.76 7.22 -0.37
CA VAL A 257 15.53 7.03 -1.13
C VAL A 257 14.40 7.89 -0.53
N SER A 258 13.76 8.70 -1.36
CA SER A 258 12.69 9.57 -0.90
C SER A 258 11.42 8.81 -0.56
N TRP A 259 10.79 9.15 0.56
CA TRP A 259 9.52 8.55 0.96
C TRP A 259 8.61 9.56 1.69
N ALA A 260 7.32 9.25 1.75
CA ALA A 260 6.35 9.95 2.59
C ALA A 260 5.20 9.04 3.01
N TYR A 261 4.67 9.31 4.19
CA TYR A 261 3.47 8.67 4.73
C TYR A 261 2.37 9.73 4.81
N TYR A 262 1.32 9.56 3.99
CA TYR A 262 0.27 10.57 3.84
C TYR A 262 -0.95 10.24 4.68
N VAL A 263 -1.33 11.18 5.54
CA VAL A 263 -2.42 11.05 6.52
C VAL A 263 -3.36 12.25 6.45
N SER A 264 -4.51 12.17 7.11
CA SER A 264 -5.39 13.34 7.24
C SER A 264 -4.78 14.39 8.16
N ARG A 265 -5.19 15.65 7.96
CA ARG A 265 -4.87 16.72 8.93
C ARG A 265 -5.45 16.38 10.30
N GLY A 266 -4.77 16.76 11.36
CA GLY A 266 -5.14 16.46 12.76
C GLY A 266 -4.60 15.15 13.30
N THR A 267 -3.73 14.46 12.54
CA THR A 267 -2.97 13.30 13.05
C THR A 267 -1.97 13.77 14.12
N CYS A 268 -2.03 13.15 15.29
CA CYS A 268 -1.10 13.45 16.38
C CYS A 268 0.19 12.66 16.22
N LEU A 269 1.30 13.37 16.22
CA LEU A 269 2.66 12.85 16.25
C LEU A 269 3.28 13.12 17.63
N GLU A 270 4.38 12.48 17.97
CA GLU A 270 5.08 12.67 19.24
C GLU A 270 5.48 14.14 19.50
N GLN A 271 5.71 14.91 18.43
CA GLN A 271 6.08 16.34 18.49
C GLN A 271 4.91 17.30 18.25
N GLY A 272 3.67 16.81 18.19
CA GLY A 272 2.47 17.62 17.94
C GLY A 272 1.44 16.96 17.05
N CYS A 273 0.33 17.64 16.81
CA CYS A 273 -0.74 17.19 15.92
C CYS A 273 -0.68 17.94 14.59
N VAL A 274 -0.85 17.23 13.48
CA VAL A 274 -1.16 17.85 12.19
C VAL A 274 -2.59 18.37 12.27
N GLU A 275 -2.77 19.68 12.18
CA GLU A 275 -4.07 20.34 12.37
C GLU A 275 -5.15 19.84 11.40
N GLY A 276 -6.36 19.61 11.90
CA GLY A 276 -7.53 19.21 11.10
C GLY A 276 -8.63 18.51 11.89
N LYS A 277 -9.73 18.18 11.21
CA LYS A 277 -10.96 17.68 11.85
C LYS A 277 -11.06 16.15 11.95
N HIS A 278 -10.27 15.39 11.20
CA HIS A 278 -10.41 13.93 11.07
C HIS A 278 -9.04 13.25 11.12
N PRO A 279 -8.46 13.06 12.33
CA PRO A 279 -7.16 12.46 12.47
C PRO A 279 -7.15 10.99 12.01
N VAL A 280 -6.03 10.55 11.46
CA VAL A 280 -5.71 9.12 11.35
C VAL A 280 -5.34 8.62 12.74
N ALA A 281 -5.91 7.51 13.16
CA ALA A 281 -5.60 6.91 14.45
C ALA A 281 -4.16 6.33 14.42
N PHE A 282 -3.47 6.39 15.53
CA PHE A 282 -2.08 5.88 15.67
C PHE A 282 -1.91 4.41 15.26
N PHE A 283 -2.96 3.60 15.32
CA PHE A 283 -2.89 2.21 14.89
C PHE A 283 -2.85 2.04 13.36
N LYS A 284 -3.13 3.11 12.59
CA LYS A 284 -2.97 3.15 11.13
C LYS A 284 -1.66 3.83 10.72
N ASP A 285 -1.06 4.63 11.60
CA ASP A 285 0.23 5.27 11.41
C ASP A 285 1.16 4.86 12.55
N PRO A 286 1.86 3.72 12.43
CA PRO A 286 2.75 3.26 13.49
C PRO A 286 4.11 3.98 13.51
N LEU A 287 4.43 4.78 12.47
CA LEU A 287 5.76 5.38 12.29
C LEU A 287 6.23 6.22 13.49
N PRO A 288 5.37 7.04 14.14
CA PRO A 288 5.81 7.79 15.33
C PRO A 288 6.27 6.91 16.49
N GLY A 289 5.88 5.64 16.48
CA GLY A 289 6.28 4.64 17.49
C GLY A 289 7.60 3.93 17.19
N PHE A 290 8.23 4.14 16.02
CA PHE A 290 9.51 3.52 15.70
C PHE A 290 10.70 4.35 16.17
N ALA A 291 11.61 3.71 16.88
CA ALA A 291 12.85 4.33 17.34
C ALA A 291 13.73 4.82 16.15
N THR A 292 13.74 4.09 15.06
CA THR A 292 14.41 4.44 13.80
C THR A 292 13.90 5.74 13.20
N VAL A 293 12.59 5.93 13.14
CA VAL A 293 11.94 7.16 12.60
C VAL A 293 12.30 8.38 13.45
N VAL A 294 12.30 8.23 14.77
CA VAL A 294 12.67 9.30 15.70
C VAL A 294 14.17 9.61 15.62
N ALA A 295 15.02 8.58 15.60
CA ALA A 295 16.47 8.74 15.54
C ALA A 295 16.95 9.42 14.22
N THR A 296 16.27 9.17 13.11
CA THR A 296 16.59 9.79 11.81
C THR A 296 15.95 11.17 11.62
N GLY A 297 15.14 11.65 12.58
CA GLY A 297 14.39 12.90 12.44
C GLY A 297 13.33 12.87 11.32
N SER A 298 12.86 11.68 10.95
CA SER A 298 12.01 11.47 9.76
C SER A 298 10.52 11.69 10.01
N LEU A 299 10.11 12.17 11.18
CA LEU A 299 8.70 12.51 11.47
C LEU A 299 8.12 13.56 10.50
N ASP A 300 8.97 14.41 9.93
CA ASP A 300 8.58 15.40 8.90
C ASP A 300 8.14 14.75 7.57
N ARG A 301 8.38 13.45 7.38
CA ARG A 301 7.91 12.68 6.24
C ARG A 301 6.46 12.19 6.37
N ILE A 302 5.88 12.30 7.56
CA ILE A 302 4.45 12.09 7.77
C ILE A 302 3.74 13.39 7.38
N ARG A 303 2.94 13.37 6.31
CA ARG A 303 2.45 14.55 5.61
C ARG A 303 0.93 14.53 5.41
N PRO A 304 0.27 15.67 5.31
CA PRO A 304 -1.16 15.72 5.00
C PRO A 304 -1.44 15.34 3.54
N TYR A 305 -2.67 14.86 3.25
CA TYR A 305 -3.11 14.50 1.88
C TYR A 305 -2.93 15.63 0.86
N ASP A 306 -3.07 16.90 1.28
CA ASP A 306 -2.89 18.04 0.37
C ASP A 306 -1.48 18.07 -0.23
N ASP A 307 -0.48 17.60 0.52
CA ASP A 307 0.89 17.46 0.02
C ASP A 307 0.97 16.37 -1.06
N TYR A 308 0.28 15.25 -0.88
CA TYR A 308 0.19 14.20 -1.91
C TYR A 308 -0.40 14.74 -3.21
N PHE A 309 -1.57 15.39 -3.13
CA PHE A 309 -2.23 15.92 -4.32
C PHE A 309 -1.41 16.99 -5.04
N ARG A 310 -0.76 17.88 -4.29
CA ARG A 310 0.13 18.90 -4.86
C ARG A 310 1.33 18.26 -5.55
N ARG A 311 1.99 17.30 -4.92
CA ARG A 311 3.16 16.59 -5.46
C ARG A 311 2.80 15.75 -6.67
N ALA A 312 1.69 15.03 -6.64
CA ALA A 312 1.21 14.28 -7.79
C ALA A 312 0.99 15.17 -9.01
N ALA A 313 0.38 16.35 -8.81
CA ALA A 313 0.17 17.32 -9.89
C ALA A 313 1.48 17.94 -10.42
N ALA A 314 2.47 18.11 -9.55
CA ALA A 314 3.76 18.75 -9.88
C ALA A 314 4.82 17.76 -10.41
N GLY A 315 4.58 16.44 -10.41
CA GLY A 315 5.61 15.44 -10.75
C GLY A 315 6.74 15.39 -9.73
N THR A 316 6.42 15.48 -8.43
CA THR A 316 7.39 15.48 -7.35
C THR A 316 7.01 14.53 -6.22
N LEU A 317 6.25 13.49 -6.55
CA LEU A 317 5.98 12.40 -5.61
C LEU A 317 7.31 11.75 -5.17
N PRO A 318 7.44 11.31 -3.93
CA PRO A 318 8.61 10.55 -3.52
C PRO A 318 8.62 9.16 -4.17
N SER A 319 9.77 8.50 -4.08
CA SER A 319 9.93 7.13 -4.63
C SER A 319 8.98 6.13 -3.97
N VAL A 320 8.72 6.29 -2.66
CA VAL A 320 7.77 5.45 -1.93
C VAL A 320 6.74 6.32 -1.21
N SER A 321 5.47 6.04 -1.43
CA SER A 321 4.34 6.75 -0.81
C SER A 321 3.38 5.76 -0.17
N TRP A 322 3.11 5.90 1.11
CA TRP A 322 1.97 5.25 1.77
C TRP A 322 0.86 6.27 1.96
N VAL A 323 -0.38 5.89 1.63
CA VAL A 323 -1.54 6.78 1.68
C VAL A 323 -2.65 6.07 2.44
N VAL A 324 -2.92 6.52 3.67
CA VAL A 324 -3.84 5.84 4.60
C VAL A 324 -5.03 6.72 4.94
N PRO A 325 -6.27 6.17 4.92
CA PRO A 325 -7.48 6.95 5.11
C PRO A 325 -7.70 7.37 6.57
N SER A 326 -8.40 8.50 6.78
CA SER A 326 -9.06 8.76 8.04
C SER A 326 -10.22 7.79 8.27
N GLN A 327 -10.71 7.69 9.51
CA GLN A 327 -11.79 6.78 9.88
C GLN A 327 -13.03 6.93 8.97
N GLN A 328 -13.40 8.16 8.58
CA GLN A 328 -14.63 8.45 7.85
C GLN A 328 -14.58 8.00 6.38
N ILE A 329 -13.41 7.78 5.84
CA ILE A 329 -13.16 7.41 4.45
C ILE A 329 -12.39 6.09 4.33
N SER A 330 -12.34 5.31 5.41
CA SER A 330 -11.55 4.08 5.48
C SER A 330 -12.31 2.82 5.08
N GLU A 331 -13.64 2.89 4.96
CA GLU A 331 -14.51 1.74 4.75
C GLU A 331 -14.59 0.77 5.94
N HIS A 332 -13.89 1.10 7.05
CA HIS A 332 -14.03 0.31 8.27
C HIS A 332 -15.52 0.16 8.65
N PRO A 333 -16.04 -1.05 8.85
CA PRO A 333 -17.39 -1.22 9.37
C PRO A 333 -17.55 -0.42 10.70
N VAL A 334 -18.51 0.41 10.81
CA VAL A 334 -19.74 0.72 10.10
C VAL A 334 -19.66 1.99 9.20
N GLN A 335 -18.47 2.38 8.74
CA GLN A 335 -18.38 3.50 7.83
C GLN A 335 -18.93 3.11 6.45
N PRO A 336 -19.58 4.05 5.74
CA PRO A 336 -20.09 3.78 4.40
C PRO A 336 -18.96 3.54 3.40
N ILE A 337 -19.21 2.67 2.41
CA ILE A 337 -18.23 2.30 1.39
C ILE A 337 -17.97 3.45 0.41
N ARG A 338 -19.01 4.18 -0.01
CA ARG A 338 -18.91 5.19 -1.06
C ARG A 338 -17.91 6.32 -0.79
N PRO A 339 -17.84 6.92 0.41
CA PRO A 339 -16.83 7.93 0.71
C PRO A 339 -15.40 7.40 0.62
N GLY A 340 -15.16 6.15 1.04
CA GLY A 340 -13.86 5.49 0.90
C GLY A 340 -13.49 5.29 -0.57
N MET A 341 -14.37 4.68 -1.35
CA MET A 341 -14.17 4.49 -2.78
C MET A 341 -13.95 5.83 -3.52
N ALA A 342 -14.72 6.88 -3.16
CA ALA A 342 -14.54 8.21 -3.73
C ALA A 342 -13.16 8.79 -3.43
N TRP A 343 -12.69 8.64 -2.19
CA TRP A 343 -11.37 9.11 -1.79
C TRP A 343 -10.26 8.34 -2.51
N VAL A 344 -10.30 7.01 -2.52
CA VAL A 344 -9.34 6.19 -3.28
C VAL A 344 -9.31 6.61 -4.74
N THR A 345 -10.49 6.83 -5.35
CA THR A 345 -10.57 7.27 -6.76
C THR A 345 -9.90 8.63 -6.96
N LYS A 346 -10.04 9.57 -6.02
CA LYS A 346 -9.33 10.86 -6.07
C LYS A 346 -7.81 10.68 -5.99
N VAL A 347 -7.33 9.82 -5.10
CA VAL A 347 -5.89 9.50 -4.95
C VAL A 347 -5.32 8.91 -6.24
N VAL A 348 -5.99 7.89 -6.79
CA VAL A 348 -5.60 7.23 -8.04
C VAL A 348 -5.64 8.22 -9.23
N ASN A 349 -6.71 8.98 -9.35
CA ASN A 349 -6.85 9.99 -10.41
C ASN A 349 -5.74 11.05 -10.35
N ALA A 350 -5.32 11.47 -9.16
CA ALA A 350 -4.24 12.45 -9.00
C ALA A 350 -2.91 11.92 -9.56
N ALA A 351 -2.53 10.70 -9.21
CA ALA A 351 -1.35 10.05 -9.77
C ALA A 351 -1.47 9.87 -11.30
N MET A 352 -2.62 9.43 -11.79
CA MET A 352 -2.84 9.23 -13.23
C MET A 352 -2.78 10.52 -14.04
N ARG A 353 -3.21 11.66 -13.48
CA ARG A 353 -3.14 12.97 -14.14
C ARG A 353 -1.76 13.58 -14.08
N GLY A 354 -0.95 13.17 -13.12
CA GLY A 354 0.40 13.67 -12.93
C GLY A 354 1.33 13.32 -14.10
N PRO A 355 2.44 14.05 -14.24
CA PRO A 355 3.44 13.79 -15.28
C PRO A 355 4.15 12.44 -15.07
N ASP A 356 4.27 11.95 -13.83
CA ASP A 356 5.02 10.74 -13.49
C ASP A 356 4.23 9.43 -13.67
N TRP A 357 3.01 9.51 -14.25
CA TRP A 357 2.14 8.34 -14.40
C TRP A 357 2.83 7.14 -15.04
N PHE A 358 3.60 7.36 -16.11
CA PHE A 358 4.28 6.27 -16.82
C PHE A 358 5.48 5.68 -16.06
N HIS A 359 5.82 6.24 -14.91
CA HIS A 359 6.85 5.75 -13.98
C HIS A 359 6.25 5.34 -12.63
N THR A 360 4.92 5.13 -12.58
CA THR A 360 4.19 4.90 -11.32
C THR A 360 3.53 3.53 -11.29
N ALA A 361 3.57 2.89 -10.13
CA ALA A 361 2.74 1.74 -9.79
C ALA A 361 2.01 1.99 -8.46
N ILE A 362 0.69 1.79 -8.47
CA ILE A 362 -0.19 1.92 -7.32
C ILE A 362 -0.64 0.53 -6.87
N PHE A 363 -0.53 0.26 -5.59
CA PHE A 363 -1.01 -0.94 -4.92
C PHE A 363 -2.13 -0.54 -3.97
N LEU A 364 -3.35 -0.95 -4.28
CA LEU A 364 -4.52 -0.72 -3.44
C LEU A 364 -4.88 -2.03 -2.74
N THR A 365 -4.94 -2.01 -1.42
CA THR A 365 -5.29 -3.16 -0.59
C THR A 365 -6.03 -2.75 0.68
N TRP A 366 -6.44 -3.74 1.47
CA TRP A 366 -7.08 -3.59 2.78
C TRP A 366 -6.21 -4.23 3.85
N ASP A 367 -6.25 -3.73 5.06
CA ASP A 367 -5.36 -4.14 6.17
C ASP A 367 -5.74 -5.48 6.80
N ASP A 368 -7.04 -5.74 6.95
CA ASP A 368 -7.60 -7.00 7.45
C ASP A 368 -9.00 -7.28 6.89
N TRP A 369 -9.58 -8.46 7.25
CA TRP A 369 -10.84 -8.96 6.68
C TRP A 369 -12.13 -8.36 7.29
N GLY A 370 -12.03 -7.59 8.39
CA GLY A 370 -13.21 -6.95 9.03
C GLY A 370 -14.27 -7.90 9.58
N GLY A 371 -13.95 -9.18 9.76
CA GLY A 371 -14.91 -10.22 10.12
C GLY A 371 -15.76 -10.74 8.96
N PHE A 372 -15.57 -10.24 7.73
CA PHE A 372 -16.30 -10.72 6.55
C PHE A 372 -15.80 -12.07 6.08
N TYR A 373 -16.73 -12.87 5.53
CA TYR A 373 -16.48 -14.21 5.03
C TYR A 373 -15.45 -14.21 3.91
N ASP A 374 -14.58 -15.20 3.98
CA ASP A 374 -13.71 -15.64 2.90
C ASP A 374 -13.60 -17.17 2.94
N HIS A 375 -13.54 -17.80 1.77
CA HIS A 375 -13.55 -19.26 1.71
C HIS A 375 -12.15 -19.89 1.70
N VAL A 376 -11.08 -19.08 1.53
CA VAL A 376 -9.72 -19.61 1.39
C VAL A 376 -9.00 -19.62 2.73
N VAL A 377 -8.47 -20.79 3.08
CA VAL A 377 -7.67 -20.96 4.30
C VAL A 377 -6.37 -20.19 4.19
N PRO A 378 -6.06 -19.29 5.14
CA PRO A 378 -4.81 -18.56 5.13
C PRO A 378 -3.60 -19.47 5.36
N PRO A 379 -2.47 -19.25 4.65
CA PRO A 379 -1.24 -19.98 4.88
C PRO A 379 -0.66 -19.72 6.27
N ARG A 380 -0.07 -20.73 6.87
CA ARG A 380 0.76 -20.56 8.07
C ARG A 380 2.22 -20.45 7.65
N VAL A 381 2.84 -19.30 7.95
CA VAL A 381 4.22 -18.99 7.55
C VAL A 381 5.16 -18.90 8.75
N ASP A 382 4.67 -18.43 9.88
CA ASP A 382 5.42 -18.31 11.14
C ASP A 382 4.46 -18.20 12.34
N GLY A 383 4.95 -17.67 13.47
CA GLY A 383 4.16 -17.47 14.69
C GLY A 383 3.05 -16.42 14.56
N GLY A 384 3.18 -15.45 13.64
CA GLY A 384 2.14 -14.47 13.32
C GLY A 384 1.14 -14.95 12.26
N GLY A 385 1.51 -15.94 11.45
CA GLY A 385 0.71 -16.47 10.35
C GLY A 385 0.40 -15.44 9.26
N TYR A 386 -0.26 -15.83 8.19
CA TYR A 386 -1.03 -14.90 7.36
C TYR A 386 -2.49 -14.90 7.83
N GLY A 387 -3.13 -13.76 7.70
CA GLY A 387 -4.56 -13.59 7.99
C GLY A 387 -5.45 -13.98 6.81
N ILE A 388 -6.74 -13.80 6.97
CA ILE A 388 -7.75 -14.03 5.94
C ILE A 388 -7.49 -13.11 4.74
N ARG A 389 -7.83 -13.56 3.51
CA ARG A 389 -7.60 -12.79 2.30
C ARG A 389 -8.26 -11.42 2.35
N VAL A 390 -7.54 -10.45 1.81
CA VAL A 390 -8.01 -9.08 1.57
C VAL A 390 -7.99 -8.78 0.08
N PRO A 391 -8.79 -7.81 -0.41
CA PRO A 391 -8.71 -7.39 -1.81
C PRO A 391 -7.36 -6.75 -2.11
N ALA A 392 -6.85 -6.94 -3.33
CA ALA A 392 -5.68 -6.21 -3.80
C ALA A 392 -5.75 -5.96 -5.30
N ILE A 393 -5.46 -4.72 -5.69
CA ILE A 393 -5.49 -4.25 -7.07
C ILE A 393 -4.17 -3.56 -7.36
N VAL A 394 -3.50 -3.94 -8.46
CA VAL A 394 -2.32 -3.21 -8.94
C VAL A 394 -2.72 -2.35 -10.13
N ILE A 395 -2.43 -1.06 -10.05
CA ILE A 395 -2.81 -0.05 -11.03
C ILE A 395 -1.54 0.60 -11.57
N SER A 396 -1.13 0.23 -12.78
CA SER A 396 0.05 0.80 -13.46
C SER A 396 -0.11 0.68 -14.97
N PRO A 397 0.44 1.58 -15.77
CA PRO A 397 0.45 1.44 -17.22
C PRO A 397 1.20 0.20 -17.70
N TRP A 398 2.03 -0.40 -16.87
CA TRP A 398 2.93 -1.49 -17.20
C TRP A 398 2.50 -2.85 -16.64
N VAL A 399 1.33 -2.95 -16.03
CA VAL A 399 0.79 -4.27 -15.68
C VAL A 399 0.65 -5.10 -16.96
N ARG A 400 1.09 -6.36 -16.90
CA ARG A 400 1.09 -7.29 -18.03
C ARG A 400 -0.31 -7.46 -18.61
N ARG A 401 -0.48 -7.17 -19.88
CA ARG A 401 -1.76 -7.34 -20.60
C ARG A 401 -2.12 -8.82 -20.67
N GLY A 402 -3.40 -9.12 -20.52
CA GLY A 402 -3.91 -10.49 -20.54
C GLY A 402 -3.69 -11.26 -19.22
N LEU A 403 -3.12 -10.60 -18.21
CA LEU A 403 -3.09 -11.08 -16.83
C LEU A 403 -4.21 -10.35 -16.07
N ASP A 404 -5.46 -10.76 -16.25
CA ASP A 404 -6.59 -10.08 -15.63
C ASP A 404 -6.68 -10.36 -14.12
N VAL A 405 -6.27 -11.58 -13.71
CA VAL A 405 -6.19 -12.01 -12.30
C VAL A 405 -4.85 -12.69 -12.07
N ASP A 406 -4.14 -12.25 -11.03
CA ASP A 406 -2.92 -12.89 -10.55
C ASP A 406 -3.21 -13.82 -9.37
N HIS A 407 -2.84 -15.09 -9.52
CA HIS A 407 -3.08 -16.16 -8.56
C HIS A 407 -1.88 -16.47 -7.67
N GLN A 408 -0.81 -15.67 -7.72
CA GLN A 408 0.32 -15.83 -6.82
C GLN A 408 -0.09 -15.45 -5.40
N THR A 409 0.49 -16.13 -4.40
CA THR A 409 0.24 -15.82 -3.00
C THR A 409 1.03 -14.59 -2.60
N TYR A 410 0.35 -13.58 -2.05
CA TYR A 410 0.93 -12.35 -1.57
C TYR A 410 0.51 -12.03 -0.15
N SER A 411 1.32 -11.21 0.49
CA SER A 411 1.02 -10.47 1.71
C SER A 411 1.80 -9.14 1.66
N PHE A 412 1.73 -8.32 2.68
CA PHE A 412 2.47 -7.04 2.74
C PHE A 412 3.99 -7.23 2.64
N ASP A 413 4.47 -8.41 2.97
CA ASP A 413 5.87 -8.81 2.77
C ASP A 413 6.31 -8.67 1.30
N ALA A 414 5.38 -8.87 0.33
CA ALA A 414 5.67 -8.67 -1.09
C ALA A 414 5.86 -7.18 -1.43
N TYR A 415 5.22 -6.28 -0.68
CA TYR A 415 5.42 -4.83 -0.86
C TYR A 415 6.79 -4.40 -0.33
N LEU A 416 7.21 -4.89 0.84
CA LEU A 416 8.55 -4.68 1.36
C LEU A 416 9.59 -5.21 0.38
N LYS A 417 9.44 -6.48 -0.07
CA LYS A 417 10.31 -7.08 -1.07
C LYS A 417 10.42 -6.25 -2.35
N LEU A 418 9.30 -5.69 -2.84
CA LEU A 418 9.31 -4.86 -4.04
C LEU A 418 10.07 -3.55 -3.84
N ILE A 419 9.91 -2.89 -2.69
CA ILE A 419 10.65 -1.67 -2.32
C ILE A 419 12.14 -1.98 -2.27
N GLU A 420 12.53 -3.04 -1.58
CA GLU A 420 13.89 -3.49 -1.39
C GLU A 420 14.56 -3.86 -2.71
N ASP A 421 13.89 -4.66 -3.55
CA ASP A 421 14.39 -5.06 -4.86
C ASP A 421 14.51 -3.86 -5.83
N ARG A 422 13.61 -2.88 -5.70
CA ARG A 422 13.61 -1.71 -6.60
C ARG A 422 14.60 -0.64 -6.20
N PHE A 423 14.71 -0.33 -4.93
CA PHE A 423 15.41 0.86 -4.47
C PHE A 423 16.64 0.55 -3.60
N LEU A 424 16.71 -0.61 -2.97
CA LEU A 424 17.72 -0.94 -1.95
C LEU A 424 18.68 -2.05 -2.41
N GLY A 425 18.72 -2.35 -3.72
CA GLY A 425 19.61 -3.39 -4.25
C GLY A 425 19.31 -4.80 -3.76
N GLY A 426 18.11 -5.02 -3.19
CA GLY A 426 17.70 -6.30 -2.61
C GLY A 426 18.07 -6.48 -1.14
N GLN A 427 18.58 -5.44 -0.48
CA GLN A 427 18.79 -5.46 0.97
C GLN A 427 17.46 -5.64 1.69
N ARG A 428 17.39 -6.59 2.63
CA ARG A 428 16.20 -6.92 3.42
C ARG A 428 16.23 -6.25 4.79
N LEU A 429 15.04 -6.08 5.36
CA LEU A 429 14.88 -5.90 6.79
C LEU A 429 15.09 -7.27 7.46
N ASP A 430 16.24 -7.50 8.06
CA ASP A 430 16.62 -8.78 8.65
C ASP A 430 17.42 -8.59 9.96
N PRO A 431 17.74 -9.68 10.70
CA PRO A 431 18.53 -9.58 11.93
C PRO A 431 19.91 -8.96 11.78
N THR A 432 20.41 -8.83 10.53
CA THR A 432 21.70 -8.22 10.21
C THR A 432 21.56 -6.81 9.65
N THR A 433 20.36 -6.23 9.67
CA THR A 433 20.10 -4.85 9.23
C THR A 433 21.07 -3.89 9.92
N ASP A 434 21.80 -3.13 9.11
CA ASP A 434 22.97 -2.37 9.53
C ASP A 434 22.66 -1.38 10.65
N GLN A 435 23.55 -1.35 11.68
CA GLN A 435 23.52 -0.49 12.86
C GLN A 435 22.24 -0.59 13.73
N TRP A 436 21.25 -1.35 13.30
CA TRP A 436 19.98 -1.51 14.03
C TRP A 436 19.64 -2.98 14.21
N TRP A 437 19.97 -3.51 15.38
CA TRP A 437 19.74 -4.92 15.64
C TRP A 437 18.25 -5.26 15.63
N ASP A 438 17.88 -6.32 14.90
CA ASP A 438 16.50 -6.73 14.68
C ASP A 438 16.33 -8.23 15.03
N PRO A 439 15.64 -8.56 16.11
CA PRO A 439 15.48 -9.95 16.56
C PRO A 439 14.29 -10.67 15.89
N ARG A 440 13.79 -10.17 14.73
CA ARG A 440 12.67 -10.84 14.04
C ARG A 440 13.00 -12.31 13.76
N PRO A 441 12.02 -13.22 13.96
CA PRO A 441 12.28 -14.65 13.81
C PRO A 441 12.28 -15.12 12.36
N THR A 442 11.70 -14.34 11.44
CA THR A 442 11.51 -14.71 10.03
C THR A 442 11.65 -13.50 9.14
N VAL A 443 12.47 -13.61 8.10
CA VAL A 443 12.51 -12.66 6.97
C VAL A 443 11.47 -13.15 5.97
N ARG A 444 10.28 -12.54 6.03
CA ARG A 444 9.13 -13.01 5.26
C ARG A 444 9.23 -12.73 3.77
N GLU A 445 10.03 -11.74 3.39
CA GLU A 445 10.33 -11.37 2.01
C GLU A 445 11.00 -12.50 1.23
N ASP A 446 11.65 -13.44 1.92
CA ASP A 446 12.35 -14.58 1.34
C ASP A 446 11.58 -15.90 1.44
N LEU A 447 10.34 -15.88 1.91
CA LEU A 447 9.51 -17.07 2.01
C LEU A 447 9.21 -17.66 0.62
N PRO A 448 9.41 -18.98 0.41
CA PRO A 448 9.16 -19.63 -0.89
C PRO A 448 7.71 -19.53 -1.38
N ILE A 449 6.75 -19.35 -0.48
CA ILE A 449 5.33 -19.19 -0.83
C ILE A 449 5.02 -17.80 -1.38
N LEU A 450 5.87 -16.80 -1.07
CA LEU A 450 5.64 -15.41 -1.44
C LEU A 450 5.83 -15.22 -2.94
N GLY A 451 4.82 -14.67 -3.59
CA GLY A 451 4.86 -14.29 -4.99
C GLY A 451 5.82 -13.14 -5.27
N ASP A 452 6.21 -13.01 -6.50
CA ASP A 452 7.15 -11.99 -6.96
C ASP A 452 6.43 -10.91 -7.77
N LEU A 453 6.21 -9.74 -7.18
CA LEU A 453 5.54 -8.60 -7.81
C LEU A 453 6.29 -8.06 -9.05
N ARG A 454 7.56 -8.39 -9.25
CA ARG A 454 8.28 -8.00 -10.48
C ARG A 454 7.70 -8.67 -11.71
N ARG A 455 7.12 -9.86 -11.58
CA ARG A 455 6.57 -10.66 -12.67
C ARG A 455 5.26 -10.13 -13.25
N ILE A 456 4.59 -9.23 -12.52
CA ILE A 456 3.32 -8.65 -13.00
C ILE A 456 3.53 -7.53 -14.01
N PHE A 457 4.76 -7.03 -14.18
CA PHE A 457 5.07 -5.94 -15.08
C PHE A 457 5.62 -6.45 -16.44
N ASP A 458 5.27 -5.72 -17.50
CA ASP A 458 5.83 -5.91 -18.83
C ASP A 458 6.09 -4.54 -19.48
N PHE A 459 7.36 -4.18 -19.62
CA PHE A 459 7.78 -2.91 -20.19
C PHE A 459 8.00 -2.98 -21.71
N HIS A 460 7.82 -4.14 -22.35
CA HIS A 460 7.88 -4.33 -23.81
C HIS A 460 6.52 -4.06 -24.48
N GLN A 461 5.46 -4.01 -23.71
CA GLN A 461 4.11 -3.73 -24.22
C GLN A 461 3.84 -2.23 -24.35
N ARG A 462 2.81 -1.88 -25.15
CA ARG A 462 2.25 -0.52 -25.09
C ARG A 462 1.63 -0.26 -23.70
N PRO A 463 1.85 0.92 -23.11
CA PRO A 463 1.27 1.22 -21.79
C PRO A 463 -0.26 1.11 -21.83
N ILE A 464 -0.83 0.67 -20.71
CA ILE A 464 -2.28 0.71 -20.51
C ILE A 464 -2.68 2.19 -20.37
N PRO A 465 -3.68 2.67 -21.16
CA PRO A 465 -4.13 4.05 -21.08
C PRO A 465 -4.65 4.42 -19.66
N ARG A 466 -4.50 5.68 -19.32
CA ARG A 466 -5.06 6.26 -18.08
C ARG A 466 -6.56 5.99 -17.98
N THR A 467 -7.04 5.58 -16.82
CA THR A 467 -8.46 5.34 -16.56
C THR A 467 -8.93 6.29 -15.46
N ILE A 468 -9.26 7.50 -15.86
CA ILE A 468 -9.77 8.52 -14.94
C ILE A 468 -11.25 8.23 -14.69
N LEU A 469 -11.63 8.01 -13.46
CA LEU A 469 -13.00 7.68 -13.06
C LEU A 469 -13.64 8.83 -12.30
N ASP A 470 -14.98 8.89 -12.35
CA ASP A 470 -15.73 9.78 -11.47
C ASP A 470 -15.63 9.27 -10.02
N PRO A 471 -15.18 10.08 -9.05
CA PRO A 471 -15.18 9.70 -7.64
C PRO A 471 -16.57 9.42 -7.08
N HIS A 472 -17.62 9.98 -7.69
CA HIS A 472 -19.02 9.87 -7.25
C HIS A 472 -19.90 9.23 -8.34
N PRO A 473 -19.68 7.94 -8.70
CA PRO A 473 -20.33 7.30 -9.84
C PRO A 473 -21.85 7.09 -9.67
N PHE A 474 -22.40 7.47 -8.54
CA PHE A 474 -23.84 7.36 -8.23
C PHE A 474 -24.57 8.72 -8.24
N GLY A 475 -23.84 9.81 -8.52
CA GLY A 475 -24.38 11.18 -8.49
C GLY A 475 -24.29 11.84 -7.12
#